data_023534e9f4f56e08990e1c8332f47c2a
#
_entry.id   023534e9f4f56e08990e1c8332f47c2a
#
_cell.length_a   1.000
_cell.length_b   1.000
_cell.length_c   1.000
_cell.angle_alpha   90.00
_cell.angle_beta   90.00
_cell.angle_gamma   90.00
#
_symmetry.space_group_name_H-M   'P 1'
#
loop_
_entity.id
_entity.type
_entity.pdbx_description
1 polymer ?
#
loop_
_entity_poly.entity_id
_entity_poly.type
_entity_poly.pdbx_seq_one_letter_code
_entity_poly.pdbx_strand_id
1 'polypeptide(L)'
;MRHSWIGLLLLTGCATGAPSTESVDRAECKAYARPFEHSGRMKDACMIAKGYTMVYDTVAGWVEVQSTVQPRQAVEVVAGDLKGCNDATTALGYEGRGQFATCMGRRGYAVSSR
;
A
#
# COMPACT_ATOMS: atom_id res chain seq x y z
N MET A 1 38.93 -9.55 -22.42
CA MET A 1 39.23 -8.29 -22.01
C MET A 1 38.16 -7.32 -22.16
N ARG A 2 37.73 -7.04 -23.31
CA ARG A 2 36.72 -6.05 -23.54
C ARG A 2 35.42 -6.31 -22.85
N HIS A 3 35.10 -7.55 -22.69
CA HIS A 3 33.83 -7.93 -22.06
C HIS A 3 33.71 -7.44 -20.64
N SER A 4 34.83 -7.47 -19.91
CA SER A 4 34.74 -7.13 -18.52
C SER A 4 34.39 -5.68 -18.29
N TRP A 5 34.86 -4.79 -19.11
CA TRP A 5 34.52 -3.43 -18.80
C TRP A 5 33.18 -3.01 -19.38
N ILE A 6 32.66 -3.77 -20.29
CA ILE A 6 31.26 -3.57 -20.65
C ILE A 6 30.37 -3.92 -19.46
N GLY A 7 30.66 -5.02 -18.79
CA GLY A 7 29.92 -5.37 -17.59
C GLY A 7 30.06 -4.34 -16.50
N LEU A 8 31.23 -3.78 -16.39
CA LEU A 8 31.47 -2.75 -15.41
C LEU A 8 30.61 -1.53 -15.68
N LEU A 9 30.50 -1.13 -16.94
CA LEU A 9 29.68 0.00 -17.30
C LEU A 9 28.21 -0.22 -16.95
N LEU A 10 27.72 -1.42 -17.15
CA LEU A 10 26.35 -1.75 -16.79
C LEU A 10 26.12 -1.61 -15.30
N LEU A 11 27.06 -2.10 -14.51
CA LEU A 11 26.95 -1.98 -13.06
C LEU A 11 26.95 -0.53 -12.62
N THR A 12 27.79 0.26 -13.23
CA THR A 12 27.84 1.68 -12.91
C THR A 12 26.54 2.37 -13.23
N GLY A 13 25.94 2.05 -14.36
CA GLY A 13 24.64 2.60 -14.74
C GLY A 13 23.55 2.25 -13.74
N CYS A 14 23.50 1.01 -13.29
CA CYS A 14 22.54 0.59 -12.30
C CYS A 14 22.71 1.31 -10.98
N ALA A 15 23.96 1.54 -10.59
CA ALA A 15 24.25 2.17 -9.31
C ALA A 15 23.92 3.65 -9.29
N THR A 16 23.96 4.32 -10.44
CA THR A 16 23.89 5.77 -10.44
C THR A 16 22.56 6.35 -10.88
N GLY A 17 21.74 5.63 -11.61
CA GLY A 17 20.59 6.22 -12.24
C GLY A 17 19.24 5.63 -11.95
N ALA A 18 19.19 4.45 -11.34
CA ALA A 18 17.93 3.77 -11.16
C ALA A 18 17.08 4.46 -10.08
N PRO A 19 15.79 4.70 -10.33
CA PRO A 19 14.90 5.20 -9.29
C PRO A 19 14.75 4.15 -8.19
N SER A 20 14.37 4.57 -6.99
CA SER A 20 14.13 3.64 -5.90
C SER A 20 12.93 2.76 -6.23
N THR A 21 12.89 1.57 -5.67
CA THR A 21 11.77 0.66 -5.85
C THR A 21 10.47 1.31 -5.39
N GLU A 22 10.52 2.05 -4.29
CA GLU A 22 9.33 2.73 -3.80
C GLU A 22 8.82 3.77 -4.79
N SER A 23 9.74 4.52 -5.42
CA SER A 23 9.36 5.52 -6.40
C SER A 23 8.67 4.87 -7.61
N VAL A 24 9.20 3.76 -8.08
CA VAL A 24 8.61 3.01 -9.18
C VAL A 24 7.23 2.47 -8.79
N ASP A 25 7.13 1.88 -7.61
CA ASP A 25 5.88 1.33 -7.12
C ASP A 25 4.82 2.41 -6.96
N ARG A 26 5.21 3.57 -6.47
CA ARG A 26 4.29 4.69 -6.29
C ARG A 26 3.75 5.18 -7.64
N ALA A 27 4.62 5.29 -8.64
CA ALA A 27 4.20 5.69 -9.97
C ALA A 27 3.25 4.66 -10.59
N GLU A 28 3.54 3.39 -10.40
CA GLU A 28 2.72 2.29 -10.88
C GLU A 28 1.35 2.30 -10.22
N CYS A 29 1.30 2.47 -8.90
CA CYS A 29 0.04 2.54 -8.17
C CYS A 29 -0.77 3.76 -8.53
N LYS A 30 -0.12 4.90 -8.77
CA LYS A 30 -0.80 6.10 -9.21
C LYS A 30 -1.47 5.87 -10.57
N ALA A 31 -0.78 5.22 -11.50
CA ALA A 31 -1.32 4.91 -12.81
C ALA A 31 -2.48 3.92 -12.71
N TYR A 32 -2.32 2.91 -11.87
CA TYR A 32 -3.37 1.90 -11.65
C TYR A 32 -4.64 2.55 -11.12
N ALA A 33 -4.49 3.49 -10.19
CA ALA A 33 -5.63 4.10 -9.50
C ALA A 33 -6.37 5.15 -10.34
N ARG A 34 -5.73 5.66 -11.39
CA ARG A 34 -6.25 6.80 -12.15
C ARG A 34 -7.70 6.66 -12.62
N PRO A 35 -8.14 5.51 -13.18
CA PRO A 35 -9.51 5.38 -13.68
C PRO A 35 -10.58 5.24 -12.59
N PHE A 36 -10.19 5.09 -11.33
CA PHE A 36 -11.16 4.87 -10.27
C PHE A 36 -11.68 6.18 -9.70
N GLU A 37 -12.94 6.18 -9.28
CA GLU A 37 -13.57 7.34 -8.68
C GLU A 37 -12.86 7.80 -7.41
N HIS A 38 -12.45 6.84 -6.58
CA HIS A 38 -11.70 7.13 -5.36
C HIS A 38 -10.23 6.78 -5.57
N SER A 39 -9.58 7.49 -6.48
CA SER A 39 -8.23 7.15 -6.91
C SER A 39 -7.21 7.19 -5.76
N GLY A 40 -7.37 8.11 -4.81
CA GLY A 40 -6.46 8.16 -3.66
C GLY A 40 -6.51 6.90 -2.81
N ARG A 41 -7.71 6.38 -2.58
CA ARG A 41 -7.88 5.14 -1.82
C ARG A 41 -7.36 3.93 -2.59
N MET A 42 -7.58 3.90 -3.89
CA MET A 42 -7.07 2.82 -4.72
C MET A 42 -5.54 2.83 -4.79
N LYS A 43 -4.94 4.02 -4.83
CA LYS A 43 -3.49 4.14 -4.79
C LYS A 43 -2.94 3.59 -3.47
N ASP A 44 -3.57 3.95 -2.36
CA ASP A 44 -3.15 3.44 -1.04
C ASP A 44 -3.30 1.93 -0.96
N ALA A 45 -4.40 1.38 -1.46
CA ALA A 45 -4.60 -0.06 -1.48
C ALA A 45 -3.52 -0.76 -2.31
N CYS A 46 -3.15 -0.17 -3.44
CA CYS A 46 -2.09 -0.68 -4.29
C CYS A 46 -0.74 -0.71 -3.55
N MET A 47 -0.41 0.37 -2.85
CA MET A 47 0.84 0.44 -2.08
C MET A 47 0.84 -0.56 -0.93
N ILE A 48 -0.28 -0.69 -0.22
CA ILE A 48 -0.40 -1.67 0.86
C ILE A 48 -0.23 -3.09 0.30
N ALA A 49 -0.82 -3.37 -0.85
CA ALA A 49 -0.69 -4.68 -1.50
C ALA A 49 0.77 -4.99 -1.84
N LYS A 50 1.60 -3.98 -2.07
CA LYS A 50 3.02 -4.14 -2.32
C LYS A 50 3.85 -4.22 -1.03
N GLY A 51 3.22 -4.03 0.13
CA GLY A 51 3.87 -4.19 1.43
C GLY A 51 4.26 -2.89 2.12
N TYR A 52 3.88 -1.77 1.58
CA TYR A 52 4.18 -0.48 2.21
C TYR A 52 3.17 -0.16 3.29
N THR A 53 3.61 0.62 4.28
CA THR A 53 2.72 1.17 5.30
C THR A 53 2.16 2.48 4.77
N MET A 54 0.83 2.58 4.74
CA MET A 54 0.17 3.77 4.23
C MET A 54 -0.74 4.36 5.28
N VAL A 55 -0.81 5.69 5.31
CA VAL A 55 -1.78 6.40 6.14
C VAL A 55 -3.13 6.33 5.45
N TYR A 56 -4.14 5.90 6.17
CA TYR A 56 -5.48 5.72 5.64
C TYR A 56 -6.47 6.49 6.48
N ASP A 57 -7.37 7.22 5.83
CA ASP A 57 -8.39 8.02 6.50
C ASP A 57 -9.64 7.18 6.70
N THR A 58 -9.94 6.86 7.94
CA THR A 58 -11.16 6.12 8.29
C THR A 58 -12.19 7.08 8.84
N VAL A 59 -13.42 6.60 8.97
CA VAL A 59 -14.48 7.40 9.60
C VAL A 59 -14.16 7.75 11.05
N ALA A 60 -13.24 7.02 11.67
CA ALA A 60 -12.83 7.25 13.06
C ALA A 60 -11.47 7.96 13.16
N GLY A 61 -10.92 8.44 12.05
CA GLY A 61 -9.66 9.17 12.04
C GLY A 61 -8.57 8.47 11.22
N TRP A 62 -7.37 9.02 11.27
CA TRP A 62 -6.24 8.52 10.50
C TRP A 62 -5.57 7.33 11.19
N VAL A 63 -5.24 6.32 10.42
CA VAL A 63 -4.49 5.15 10.90
C VAL A 63 -3.39 4.82 9.92
N GLU A 64 -2.43 4.01 10.35
CA GLU A 64 -1.40 3.46 9.46
C GLU A 64 -1.70 1.99 9.26
N VAL A 65 -1.69 1.56 8.00
CA VAL A 65 -2.05 0.20 7.62
C VAL A 65 -0.94 -0.43 6.80
N GLN A 66 -0.60 -1.67 7.15
CA GLN A 66 0.38 -2.45 6.40
C GLN A 66 -0.11 -3.89 6.30
N SER A 67 0.01 -4.49 5.12
CA SER A 67 -0.31 -5.91 4.97
C SER A 67 0.82 -6.77 5.53
N THR A 68 0.46 -7.78 6.32
CA THR A 68 1.41 -8.75 6.84
C THR A 68 1.30 -10.10 6.14
N VAL A 69 0.41 -10.21 5.17
CA VAL A 69 0.15 -11.46 4.46
C VAL A 69 1.23 -11.73 3.41
N GLN A 70 1.66 -12.98 3.32
CA GLN A 70 2.60 -13.45 2.30
C GLN A 70 2.04 -14.73 1.68
N PRO A 71 2.01 -14.86 0.35
CA PRO A 71 2.38 -13.84 -0.64
C PRO A 71 1.41 -12.65 -0.61
N ARG A 72 1.80 -11.58 -1.29
CA ARG A 72 1.03 -10.34 -1.28
C ARG A 72 -0.33 -10.54 -1.92
N GLN A 73 -1.32 -9.85 -1.38
CA GLN A 73 -2.69 -9.93 -1.89
C GLN A 73 -2.84 -9.06 -3.13
N ALA A 74 -3.88 -9.35 -3.91
CA ALA A 74 -4.24 -8.49 -5.04
C ALA A 74 -4.77 -7.15 -4.53
N VAL A 75 -4.60 -6.10 -5.34
CA VAL A 75 -5.04 -4.75 -4.95
C VAL A 75 -6.52 -4.72 -4.66
N GLU A 76 -7.32 -5.44 -5.44
CA GLU A 76 -8.78 -5.47 -5.27
C GLU A 76 -9.17 -6.07 -3.93
N VAL A 77 -8.43 -7.06 -3.46
CA VAL A 77 -8.66 -7.66 -2.16
C VAL A 77 -8.37 -6.65 -1.06
N VAL A 78 -7.23 -5.96 -1.15
CA VAL A 78 -6.87 -4.94 -0.17
C VAL A 78 -7.90 -3.82 -0.15
N ALA A 79 -8.31 -3.34 -1.32
CA ALA A 79 -9.32 -2.28 -1.42
C ALA A 79 -10.64 -2.72 -0.81
N GLY A 80 -11.05 -3.97 -1.05
CA GLY A 80 -12.27 -4.52 -0.47
C GLY A 80 -12.19 -4.65 1.04
N ASP A 81 -11.04 -5.05 1.56
CA ASP A 81 -10.84 -5.15 3.00
C ASP A 81 -10.91 -3.79 3.68
N LEU A 82 -10.24 -2.79 3.10
CA LEU A 82 -10.27 -1.43 3.63
C LEU A 82 -11.68 -0.88 3.64
N LYS A 83 -12.38 -1.01 2.52
CA LYS A 83 -13.75 -0.51 2.41
C LYS A 83 -14.68 -1.25 3.37
N GLY A 84 -14.60 -2.57 3.40
CA GLY A 84 -15.47 -3.38 4.24
C GLY A 84 -15.28 -3.07 5.72
N CYS A 85 -14.05 -2.95 6.17
CA CYS A 85 -13.78 -2.64 7.56
C CYS A 85 -14.16 -1.20 7.90
N ASN A 86 -13.96 -0.25 6.98
CA ASN A 86 -14.36 1.12 7.20
C ASN A 86 -15.90 1.23 7.28
N ASP A 87 -16.61 0.55 6.39
CA ASP A 87 -18.06 0.55 6.39
C ASP A 87 -18.63 -0.07 7.68
N ALA A 88 -18.00 -1.14 8.16
CA ALA A 88 -18.43 -1.81 9.37
C ALA A 88 -18.29 -0.92 10.62
N THR A 89 -17.39 0.04 10.58
CA THR A 89 -17.17 0.95 11.70
C THR A 89 -17.91 2.27 11.57
N THR A 90 -18.56 2.52 10.44
CA THR A 90 -19.24 3.80 10.18
C THR A 90 -20.27 4.13 11.25
N ALA A 91 -21.06 3.17 11.65
CA ALA A 91 -22.11 3.40 12.64
C ALA A 91 -21.57 3.69 14.03
N LEU A 92 -20.32 3.34 14.31
CA LEU A 92 -19.70 3.52 15.62
C LEU A 92 -18.98 4.88 15.74
N GLY A 93 -18.79 5.56 14.63
CA GLY A 93 -18.14 6.87 14.61
C GLY A 93 -16.75 6.84 15.23
N TYR A 94 -16.51 7.77 16.13
CA TYR A 94 -15.21 7.93 16.77
C TYR A 94 -14.75 6.67 17.50
N GLU A 95 -15.68 5.96 18.09
CA GLU A 95 -15.36 4.76 18.86
C GLU A 95 -15.05 3.58 17.98
N GLY A 96 -15.26 3.72 16.67
CA GLY A 96 -15.04 2.65 15.72
C GLY A 96 -13.58 2.39 15.39
N ARG A 97 -12.65 3.24 15.87
CA ARG A 97 -11.24 3.09 15.53
C ARG A 97 -10.68 1.72 15.90
N GLY A 98 -11.00 1.25 17.11
CA GLY A 98 -10.58 -0.05 17.57
C GLY A 98 -11.22 -1.16 16.74
N GLN A 99 -12.47 -0.96 16.30
CA GLN A 99 -13.16 -1.93 15.48
C GLN A 99 -12.54 -2.03 14.09
N PHE A 100 -12.13 -0.91 13.53
CA PHE A 100 -11.42 -0.93 12.24
C PHE A 100 -10.14 -1.75 12.35
N ALA A 101 -9.33 -1.46 13.38
CA ALA A 101 -8.07 -2.17 13.60
C ALA A 101 -8.30 -3.67 13.81
N THR A 102 -9.33 -4.04 14.58
CA THR A 102 -9.66 -5.43 14.82
C THR A 102 -10.11 -6.12 13.52
N CYS A 103 -10.95 -5.46 12.76
CA CYS A 103 -11.44 -5.98 11.49
C CYS A 103 -10.28 -6.24 10.53
N MET A 104 -9.40 -5.26 10.37
CA MET A 104 -8.25 -5.38 9.48
C MET A 104 -7.25 -6.42 9.99
N GLY A 105 -7.06 -6.49 11.31
CA GLY A 105 -6.15 -7.46 11.91
C GLY A 105 -6.55 -8.89 11.60
N ARG A 106 -7.86 -9.17 11.61
CA ARG A 106 -8.37 -10.51 11.27
C ARG A 106 -8.10 -10.87 9.82
N ARG A 107 -7.88 -9.88 8.97
CA ARG A 107 -7.65 -10.09 7.53
C ARG A 107 -6.16 -10.03 7.16
N GLY A 108 -5.28 -9.90 8.15
CA GLY A 108 -3.84 -9.98 7.91
C GLY A 108 -3.15 -8.63 7.74
N TYR A 109 -3.67 -7.60 8.39
CA TYR A 109 -3.06 -6.28 8.35
C TYR A 109 -2.64 -5.85 9.74
N ALA A 110 -1.55 -5.09 9.81
CA ALA A 110 -1.14 -4.40 11.01
C ALA A 110 -1.67 -2.97 10.93
N VAL A 111 -2.41 -2.55 11.95
CA VAL A 111 -3.01 -1.21 11.99
C VAL A 111 -2.57 -0.53 13.27
N SER A 112 -2.08 0.70 13.15
CA SER A 112 -1.73 1.50 14.32
C SER A 112 -2.38 2.87 14.22
N SER A 113 -2.78 3.41 15.37
CA SER A 113 -3.36 4.75 15.43
C SER A 113 -2.28 5.79 15.19
N ARG A 114 -2.69 6.89 14.61
CA ARG A 114 -1.78 7.96 14.30
C ARG A 114 -2.05 9.20 15.15
#